data_41dd14690cdfb82b5aa372a0b8e8ad10
#
_entry.id   41dd14690cdfb82b5aa372a0b8e8ad10
#
_cell.length_a   1.000
_cell.length_b   1.000
_cell.length_c   1.000
_cell.angle_alpha   90.00
_cell.angle_beta   90.00
_cell.angle_gamma   90.00
#
_symmetry.space_group_name_H-M   'P 1'
#
loop_
_entity.id
_entity.type
_entity.pdbx_description
1 polymer ?
#
loop_
_entity_poly.entity_id
_entity_poly.type
_entity_poly.pdbx_seq_one_letter_code
_entity_poly.pdbx_strand_id
1 'polypeptide(L)'
;ALSTAQKLEKEGHNLVEIRQHSSTLHPPTKLLKEKILSGEFQYEKNPLLEINFQNARCTYDTNRNLYVTKKKSNGKVDMVVSLINAVYLLQQDVMFGSDFTIQVL
;
A
#
# COMPACT_ATOMS: atom_id res chain seq x y z
N ALA A 1 10.00 26.68 8.71
CA ALA A 1 9.22 25.63 9.37
C ALA A 1 9.59 24.26 8.80
N LEU A 2 9.70 23.24 9.64
CA LEU A 2 9.97 21.87 9.20
C LEU A 2 8.68 21.21 8.72
N SER A 3 8.77 20.38 7.67
CA SER A 3 7.66 19.50 7.27
C SER A 3 7.38 18.47 8.37
N THR A 4 6.21 17.83 8.32
CA THR A 4 5.87 16.76 9.27
C THR A 4 6.90 15.63 9.23
N ALA A 5 7.34 15.22 8.03
CA ALA A 5 8.36 14.19 7.86
C ALA A 5 9.68 14.57 8.50
N GLN A 6 10.15 15.81 8.28
CA GLN A 6 11.38 16.32 8.88
C GLN A 6 11.31 16.37 10.40
N LYS A 7 10.15 16.75 10.95
CA LYS A 7 9.93 16.75 12.40
C LYS A 7 10.02 15.35 12.99
N LEU A 8 9.40 14.37 12.34
CA LEU A 8 9.43 12.98 12.78
C LEU A 8 10.84 12.38 12.73
N GLU A 9 11.61 12.66 11.68
CA GLU A 9 13.02 12.25 11.60
C GLU A 9 13.83 12.83 12.74
N LYS A 10 13.65 14.11 13.02
CA LYS A 10 14.35 14.80 14.09
C LYS A 10 14.01 14.23 15.47
N GLU A 11 12.82 13.69 15.63
CA GLU A 11 12.37 13.01 16.85
C GLU A 11 12.84 11.55 16.94
N GLY A 12 13.63 11.06 15.98
CA GLY A 12 14.20 9.72 16.00
C GLY A 12 13.34 8.64 15.32
N HIS A 13 12.31 9.02 14.56
CA HIS A 13 11.52 8.07 13.80
C HIS A 13 12.22 7.67 12.50
N ASN A 14 12.16 6.40 12.16
CA ASN A 14 12.62 5.90 10.87
C ASN A 14 11.56 6.18 9.80
N LEU A 15 11.90 7.02 8.83
CA LEU A 15 11.02 7.37 7.74
C LEU A 15 11.53 6.79 6.43
N VAL A 16 10.62 6.23 5.64
CA VAL A 16 10.91 5.73 4.30
C VAL A 16 10.03 6.48 3.32
N GLU A 17 10.64 7.12 2.34
CA GLU A 17 9.91 7.74 1.24
C GLU A 17 9.50 6.67 0.25
N ILE A 18 8.20 6.61 -0.06
CA ILE A 18 7.66 5.70 -1.06
C ILE A 18 7.15 6.54 -2.23
N ARG A 19 7.77 6.38 -3.38
CA ARG A 19 7.31 7.05 -4.59
C ARG A 19 5.93 6.53 -4.99
N GLN A 20 4.97 7.43 -5.12
CA GLN A 20 3.60 7.10 -5.53
C GLN A 20 3.49 7.02 -7.06
N HIS A 21 4.37 6.27 -7.67
CA HIS A 21 4.42 6.04 -9.11
C HIS A 21 4.05 4.60 -9.43
N SER A 22 3.36 4.39 -10.53
CA SER A 22 2.87 3.05 -10.91
C SER A 22 3.99 2.01 -11.03
N SER A 23 5.19 2.41 -11.50
CA SER A 23 6.33 1.48 -11.57
C SER A 23 6.81 1.02 -10.20
N THR A 24 6.78 1.89 -9.20
CA THR A 24 7.16 1.57 -7.82
C THR A 24 6.09 0.73 -7.13
N LEU A 25 4.82 1.06 -7.37
CA LEU A 25 3.69 0.44 -6.68
C LEU A 25 3.14 -0.81 -7.38
N HIS A 26 3.60 -1.11 -8.61
CA HIS A 26 3.15 -2.30 -9.33
C HIS A 26 3.37 -3.61 -8.55
N PRO A 27 4.61 -3.94 -8.09
CA PRO A 27 4.82 -5.18 -7.37
C PRO A 27 3.95 -5.33 -6.11
N PRO A 28 3.86 -4.33 -5.21
CA PRO A 28 3.00 -4.47 -4.04
C PRO A 28 1.51 -4.50 -4.37
N THR A 29 1.06 -3.77 -5.38
CA THR A 29 -0.35 -3.79 -5.81
C THR A 29 -0.71 -5.17 -6.36
N LYS A 30 0.13 -5.74 -7.19
CA LYS A 30 -0.06 -7.07 -7.75
C LYS A 30 -0.09 -8.14 -6.67
N LEU A 31 0.86 -8.10 -5.74
CA LEU A 31 0.92 -9.07 -4.65
C LEU A 31 -0.31 -8.97 -3.75
N LEU A 32 -0.71 -7.77 -3.35
CA LEU A 32 -1.89 -7.57 -2.52
C LEU A 32 -3.15 -8.10 -3.21
N LYS A 33 -3.33 -7.80 -4.49
CA LYS A 33 -4.46 -8.28 -5.27
C LYS A 33 -4.50 -9.81 -5.33
N GLU A 34 -3.37 -10.44 -5.59
CA GLU A 34 -3.27 -11.90 -5.62
C GLU A 34 -3.62 -12.53 -4.27
N LYS A 35 -3.12 -11.96 -3.17
CA LYS A 35 -3.38 -12.47 -1.82
C LYS A 35 -4.84 -12.30 -1.41
N ILE A 36 -5.48 -11.21 -1.79
CA ILE A 36 -6.91 -11.01 -1.53
C ILE A 36 -7.74 -12.02 -2.32
N LEU A 37 -7.46 -12.20 -3.61
CA LEU A 37 -8.23 -13.11 -4.47
C LEU A 37 -8.04 -14.57 -4.08
N SER A 38 -6.87 -14.96 -3.57
CA SER A 38 -6.60 -16.33 -3.13
C SER A 38 -7.08 -16.63 -1.71
N GLY A 39 -7.57 -15.60 -0.99
CA GLY A 39 -7.98 -15.76 0.41
C GLY A 39 -6.83 -15.88 1.40
N GLU A 40 -5.60 -15.63 0.98
CA GLU A 40 -4.41 -15.71 1.84
C GLU A 40 -4.18 -14.44 2.68
N PHE A 41 -4.86 -13.35 2.33
CA PHE A 41 -4.77 -12.09 3.08
C PHE A 41 -5.74 -12.13 4.24
N GLN A 42 -5.19 -12.12 5.46
CA GLN A 42 -5.98 -12.14 6.69
C GLN A 42 -5.90 -10.80 7.41
N TYR A 43 -7.02 -10.32 7.87
CA TYR A 43 -7.12 -9.08 8.64
C TYR A 43 -8.30 -9.15 9.59
N GLU A 44 -8.26 -8.36 10.66
CA GLU A 44 -9.40 -8.23 11.54
C GLU A 44 -10.56 -7.57 10.80
N LYS A 45 -11.79 -7.98 11.09
CA LYS A 45 -12.98 -7.44 10.45
C LYS A 45 -12.99 -5.92 10.59
N ASN A 46 -12.91 -5.23 9.45
CA ASN A 46 -12.88 -3.78 9.38
C ASN A 46 -13.81 -3.34 8.26
N PRO A 47 -15.05 -2.88 8.59
CA PRO A 47 -16.01 -2.48 7.57
C PRO A 47 -15.52 -1.35 6.66
N LEU A 48 -14.73 -0.42 7.20
CA LEU A 48 -14.17 0.68 6.39
C LEU A 48 -13.16 0.15 5.38
N LEU A 49 -12.32 -0.78 5.76
CA LEU A 49 -11.35 -1.39 4.85
C LEU A 49 -12.06 -2.19 3.76
N GLU A 50 -13.09 -2.95 4.12
CA GLU A 50 -13.90 -3.71 3.16
C GLU A 50 -14.57 -2.80 2.13
N ILE A 51 -15.11 -1.65 2.57
CA ILE A 51 -15.69 -0.64 1.67
C ILE A 51 -14.62 -0.09 0.74
N ASN A 52 -13.42 0.21 1.27
CA ASN A 52 -12.30 0.68 0.44
C ASN A 52 -11.92 -0.35 -0.63
N PHE A 53 -11.85 -1.63 -0.29
CA PHE A 53 -11.59 -2.69 -1.27
C PHE A 53 -12.68 -2.75 -2.35
N GLN A 54 -13.94 -2.63 -1.96
CA GLN A 54 -15.07 -2.63 -2.91
C GLN A 54 -15.02 -1.41 -3.83
N ASN A 55 -14.57 -0.26 -3.34
CA ASN A 55 -14.44 0.97 -4.11
C ASN A 55 -13.27 0.93 -5.09
N ALA A 56 -12.20 0.23 -4.74
CA ALA A 56 -10.95 0.27 -5.49
C ALA A 56 -11.09 -0.32 -6.89
N ARG A 57 -10.55 0.38 -7.88
CA ARG A 57 -10.41 -0.10 -9.24
C ARG A 57 -8.97 0.00 -9.66
N CYS A 58 -8.46 -1.05 -10.28
CA CYS A 58 -7.09 -1.11 -10.78
C CYS A 58 -7.08 -0.98 -12.29
N THR A 59 -6.01 -0.41 -12.81
CA THR A 59 -5.75 -0.32 -14.23
C THR A 59 -4.24 -0.46 -14.48
N TYR A 60 -3.86 -0.57 -15.74
CA TYR A 60 -2.46 -0.66 -16.14
C TYR A 60 -2.04 0.63 -16.85
N ASP A 61 -0.81 1.07 -16.60
CA ASP A 61 -0.22 2.15 -17.38
C ASP A 61 0.30 1.64 -18.73
N THR A 62 0.92 2.52 -19.53
CA THR A 62 1.48 2.16 -20.83
C THR A 62 2.61 1.15 -20.75
N ASN A 63 3.28 1.05 -19.62
CA ASN A 63 4.34 0.08 -19.32
C ASN A 63 3.83 -1.19 -18.63
N ARG A 64 2.51 -1.37 -18.59
CA ARG A 64 1.82 -2.52 -17.95
C ARG A 64 2.04 -2.61 -16.45
N ASN A 65 2.26 -1.48 -15.78
CA ASN A 65 2.29 -1.42 -14.33
C ASN A 65 0.88 -1.29 -13.78
N LEU A 66 0.51 -2.19 -12.88
CA LEU A 66 -0.79 -2.20 -12.22
C LEU A 66 -0.82 -1.14 -11.12
N TYR A 67 -1.87 -0.36 -11.07
CA TYR A 67 -2.05 0.63 -9.99
C TYR A 67 -3.52 0.86 -9.70
N VAL A 68 -3.81 1.35 -8.47
CA VAL A 68 -5.16 1.75 -8.07
C VAL A 68 -5.42 3.14 -8.63
N THR A 69 -6.50 3.27 -9.39
CA THR A 69 -6.90 4.54 -9.99
C THR A 69 -7.99 5.20 -9.16
N LYS A 70 -7.71 6.38 -8.62
CA LYS A 70 -8.71 7.17 -7.88
C LYS A 70 -9.84 7.64 -8.79
N LYS A 71 -9.53 7.93 -10.05
CA LYS A 71 -10.51 8.42 -11.03
C LYS A 71 -11.58 7.40 -11.37
N LYS A 72 -11.23 6.11 -11.47
CA LYS A 72 -12.15 5.03 -11.82
C LYS A 72 -12.75 4.33 -10.60
N SER A 73 -12.24 4.63 -9.42
CA SER A 73 -12.75 4.05 -8.17
C SER A 73 -14.07 4.70 -7.75
N ASN A 74 -14.92 3.92 -7.10
CA ASN A 74 -16.28 4.32 -6.73
C ASN A 74 -16.36 5.05 -5.39
N GLY A 75 -15.27 5.63 -4.90
CA GLY A 75 -15.23 6.33 -3.62
C GLY A 75 -13.82 6.35 -3.07
N LYS A 76 -13.71 6.53 -1.76
CA LYS A 76 -12.40 6.61 -1.10
C LYS A 76 -11.67 5.28 -1.15
N VAL A 77 -10.37 5.33 -1.42
CA VAL A 77 -9.48 4.16 -1.49
C VAL A 77 -8.20 4.36 -0.67
N ASP A 78 -8.20 5.33 0.24
CA ASP A 78 -7.00 5.72 0.99
C ASP A 78 -6.44 4.57 1.84
N MET A 79 -7.31 3.74 2.42
CA MET A 79 -6.88 2.57 3.21
C MET A 79 -6.21 1.52 2.31
N VAL A 80 -6.72 1.32 1.10
CA VAL A 80 -6.10 0.39 0.14
C VAL A 80 -4.73 0.92 -0.29
N VAL A 81 -4.62 2.21 -0.57
CA VAL A 81 -3.34 2.84 -0.92
C VAL A 81 -2.34 2.71 0.22
N SER A 82 -2.77 2.95 1.46
CA SER A 82 -1.92 2.79 2.65
C SER A 82 -1.46 1.33 2.81
N LEU A 83 -2.33 0.38 2.55
CA LEU A 83 -2.00 -1.03 2.62
C LEU A 83 -0.99 -1.42 1.53
N ILE A 84 -1.14 -0.90 0.32
CA ILE A 84 -0.16 -1.10 -0.76
C ILE A 84 1.21 -0.56 -0.35
N ASN A 85 1.26 0.61 0.28
CA ASN A 85 2.51 1.16 0.79
C ASN A 85 3.13 0.26 1.87
N ALA A 86 2.31 -0.32 2.75
CA ALA A 86 2.79 -1.26 3.75
C ALA A 86 3.33 -2.54 3.11
N VAL A 87 2.68 -3.06 2.08
CA VAL A 87 3.17 -4.22 1.31
C VAL A 87 4.49 -3.89 0.61
N TYR A 88 4.62 -2.68 0.07
CA TYR A 88 5.88 -2.21 -0.52
C TYR A 88 7.01 -2.32 0.51
N LEU A 89 6.81 -1.80 1.71
CA LEU A 89 7.80 -1.86 2.78
C LEU A 89 8.13 -3.30 3.16
N LEU A 90 7.12 -4.17 3.24
CA LEU A 90 7.32 -5.59 3.54
C LEU A 90 8.18 -6.27 2.47
N GLN A 91 7.94 -6.00 1.20
CA GLN A 91 8.72 -6.56 0.10
C GLN A 91 10.17 -6.09 0.15
N GLN A 92 10.41 -4.82 0.48
CA GLN A 92 11.76 -4.29 0.65
C GLN A 92 12.46 -4.93 1.83
N ASP A 93 11.76 -5.13 2.93
CA ASP A 93 12.30 -5.76 4.13
C ASP A 93 12.71 -7.21 3.89
N VAL A 94 11.85 -7.99 3.25
CA VAL A 94 12.17 -9.37 2.86
C VAL A 94 13.40 -9.42 1.95
N MET A 95 13.52 -8.48 1.01
CA MET A 95 14.66 -8.41 0.10
C MET A 95 15.96 -8.14 0.86
N PHE A 96 15.93 -7.37 1.95
CA PHE A 96 17.11 -7.02 2.74
C PHE A 96 17.30 -7.91 3.98
N GLY A 97 16.40 -8.88 4.22
CA GLY A 97 16.55 -9.88 5.28
C GLY A 97 16.23 -9.41 6.70
N SER A 98 15.50 -8.31 6.85
CA SER A 98 15.06 -7.83 8.15
C SER A 98 13.70 -8.44 8.53
N ASP A 99 13.37 -8.48 9.83
CA ASP A 99 12.06 -8.90 10.29
C ASP A 99 11.08 -7.74 10.24
N PHE A 100 9.94 -7.98 9.63
CA PHE A 100 8.92 -6.97 9.48
C PHE A 100 7.53 -7.58 9.67
N THR A 101 6.71 -6.95 10.48
CA THR A 101 5.33 -7.39 10.73
C THR A 101 4.37 -6.26 10.38
N ILE A 102 3.38 -6.58 9.53
CA ILE A 102 2.29 -5.65 9.21
C ILE A 102 1.06 -6.09 10.00
N GLN A 103 0.51 -5.15 10.75
CA GLN A 103 -0.78 -5.33 11.42
C GLN A 103 -1.79 -4.39 10.77
N VAL A 104 -2.89 -4.97 10.32
CA VAL A 104 -4.03 -4.21 9.78
C VAL A 104 -5.13 -4.27 10.83
N LEU A 105 -5.34 -3.15 11.47
CA LEU A 105 -6.33 -3.02 12.54
C LEU A 105 -7.68 -2.56 12.01
#